data_5017212d24cb90b3a41a02b543c7247b
#
_entry.id   5017212d24cb90b3a41a02b543c7247b
#
_cell.length_a   1.000
_cell.length_b   1.000
_cell.length_c   1.000
_cell.angle_alpha   90.00
_cell.angle_beta   90.00
_cell.angle_gamma   90.00
#
_symmetry.space_group_name_H-M   'P 1'
#
loop_
_entity.id
_entity.type
_entity.pdbx_description
1 polymer ?
#
loop_
_entity_poly.entity_id
_entity_poly.type
_entity_poly.pdbx_seq_one_letter_code
_entity_poly.pdbx_strand_id
1 'polypeptide(L)'
;QVYTGVYSFQGGFSTVVDQCAVPVVELADRLNELGQAVIFLGDGVPVYRDVLDEALSVPHTYAPAHMNRQRAASVGALGIEYFKQGRTETAAQHAPDYLRMSQAERERAQREKKE
;
A
#
# COMPACT_ATOMS: atom_id res chain seq x y z
N GLN A 1 9.24 -5.15 -5.78
CA GLN A 1 8.81 -4.01 -4.95
C GLN A 1 7.33 -3.73 -5.17
N VAL A 2 6.60 -3.48 -4.11
CA VAL A 2 5.17 -3.17 -4.16
C VAL A 2 4.89 -1.84 -3.49
N TYR A 3 3.90 -1.11 -3.99
CA TYR A 3 3.28 0.02 -3.29
C TYR A 3 2.16 -0.56 -2.43
N THR A 4 2.19 -0.31 -1.15
CA THR A 4 1.25 -0.93 -0.22
C THR A 4 0.92 -0.04 0.97
N GLY A 5 -0.16 -0.38 1.65
CA GLY A 5 -0.52 0.13 2.95
C GLY A 5 -1.29 -0.96 3.68
N VAL A 6 -1.33 -0.91 4.98
CA VAL A 6 -2.07 -1.87 5.80
C VAL A 6 -3.08 -1.12 6.65
N TYR A 7 -4.32 -1.56 6.59
CA TYR A 7 -5.45 -0.87 7.21
C TYR A 7 -6.30 -1.84 8.02
N SER A 8 -6.99 -1.31 9.01
CA SER A 8 -7.95 -2.04 9.84
C SER A 8 -9.28 -1.31 9.87
N PHE A 9 -10.36 -2.07 9.95
CA PHE A 9 -11.72 -1.55 10.07
C PHE A 9 -12.40 -1.90 11.41
N GLN A 10 -11.64 -2.37 12.37
CA GLN A 10 -12.18 -2.66 13.70
C GLN A 10 -12.51 -1.37 14.43
N GLY A 11 -13.80 -1.05 14.56
CA GLY A 11 -14.26 0.19 15.17
C GLY A 11 -14.08 1.44 14.32
N GLY A 12 -13.88 1.31 13.02
CA GLY A 12 -13.65 2.36 12.04
C GLY A 12 -12.37 2.14 11.24
N PHE A 13 -12.19 2.96 10.22
CA PHE A 13 -10.99 2.89 9.37
C PHE A 13 -9.77 3.42 10.13
N SER A 14 -8.72 2.64 10.18
CA SER A 14 -7.43 3.06 10.75
C SER A 14 -6.27 2.54 9.93
N THR A 15 -5.17 3.29 9.92
CA THR A 15 -3.95 2.91 9.23
C THR A 15 -3.03 2.18 10.22
N VAL A 16 -2.67 0.94 9.88
CA VAL A 16 -1.71 0.14 10.65
C VAL A 16 -0.29 0.35 10.14
N VAL A 17 -0.12 0.33 8.82
CA VAL A 17 1.14 0.66 8.14
C VAL A 17 0.83 1.71 7.07
N ASP A 18 1.51 2.84 7.14
CA ASP A 18 1.36 3.90 6.15
C ASP A 18 1.76 3.44 4.76
N GLN A 19 1.25 4.11 3.75
CA GLN A 19 1.59 3.84 2.37
C GLN A 19 3.10 3.88 2.17
N CYS A 20 3.64 2.84 1.57
CA CYS A 20 5.07 2.71 1.33
C CYS A 20 5.36 1.87 0.09
N ALA A 21 6.59 1.92 -0.37
CA ALA A 21 7.09 1.06 -1.42
C ALA A 21 8.17 0.16 -0.82
N VAL A 22 7.90 -1.15 -0.76
CA VAL A 22 8.77 -2.13 -0.11
C VAL A 22 8.87 -3.40 -0.95
N PRO A 23 9.94 -4.19 -0.80
CA PRO A 23 9.96 -5.55 -1.33
C PRO A 23 8.82 -6.38 -0.73
N VAL A 24 8.23 -7.26 -1.53
CA VAL A 24 7.08 -8.07 -1.08
C VAL A 24 7.44 -8.96 0.12
N VAL A 25 8.66 -9.44 0.20
CA VAL A 25 9.14 -10.27 1.33
C VAL A 25 9.18 -9.46 2.62
N GLU A 26 9.59 -8.21 2.57
CA GLU A 26 9.57 -7.30 3.73
C GLU A 26 8.14 -7.04 4.20
N LEU A 27 7.21 -6.86 3.29
CA LEU A 27 5.80 -6.74 3.63
C LEU A 27 5.30 -8.00 4.36
N ALA A 28 5.62 -9.19 3.84
CA ALA A 28 5.25 -10.45 4.47
C ALA A 28 5.81 -10.57 5.89
N ASP A 29 7.07 -10.19 6.10
CA ASP A 29 7.69 -10.21 7.42
C ASP A 29 6.96 -9.29 8.39
N ARG A 30 6.60 -8.09 7.99
CA ARG A 30 5.83 -7.15 8.81
C ARG A 30 4.45 -7.70 9.18
N LEU A 31 3.77 -8.33 8.24
CA LEU A 31 2.46 -8.93 8.47
C LEU A 31 2.54 -10.12 9.42
N ASN A 32 3.59 -10.94 9.30
CA ASN A 32 3.84 -12.03 10.23
C ASN A 32 4.08 -11.53 11.66
N GLU A 33 4.79 -10.41 11.81
CA GLU A 33 5.02 -9.78 13.12
C GLU A 33 3.73 -9.27 13.74
N LEU A 34 2.81 -8.73 12.94
CA LEU A 34 1.49 -8.28 13.42
C LEU A 34 0.63 -9.45 13.92
N GLY A 35 0.81 -10.65 13.38
CA GLY A 35 0.17 -11.87 13.87
C GLY A 35 -1.34 -11.94 13.67
N GLN A 36 -1.91 -11.16 12.78
CA GLN A 36 -3.35 -11.11 12.52
C GLN A 36 -3.67 -11.63 11.11
N ALA A 37 -4.90 -12.13 10.95
CA ALA A 37 -5.40 -12.53 9.65
C ALA A 37 -5.44 -11.34 8.68
N VAL A 38 -5.09 -11.55 7.42
CA VAL A 38 -4.94 -10.51 6.41
C VAL A 38 -5.80 -10.80 5.19
N ILE A 39 -6.39 -9.77 4.61
CA ILE A 39 -7.05 -9.85 3.30
C ILE A 39 -6.26 -8.97 2.35
N PHE A 40 -5.81 -9.57 1.26
CA PHE A 40 -5.08 -8.84 0.21
C PHE A 40 -6.00 -8.41 -0.91
N LEU A 41 -5.76 -7.21 -1.42
CA LEU A 41 -6.37 -6.71 -2.64
C LEU A 41 -5.41 -5.78 -3.37
N GLY A 42 -5.62 -5.57 -4.65
CA GLY A 42 -4.79 -4.68 -5.46
C GLY A 42 -4.22 -5.38 -6.69
N ASP A 43 -3.68 -4.59 -7.60
CA ASP A 43 -3.14 -5.08 -8.87
C ASP A 43 -1.83 -5.88 -8.72
N GLY A 44 -1.15 -5.75 -7.59
CA GLY A 44 0.02 -6.56 -7.26
C GLY A 44 -0.32 -8.01 -6.86
N VAL A 45 -1.57 -8.31 -6.48
CA VAL A 45 -1.99 -9.64 -6.03
C VAL A 45 -1.73 -10.73 -7.06
N PRO A 46 -2.17 -10.59 -8.33
CA PRO A 46 -1.91 -11.65 -9.32
C PRO A 46 -0.42 -11.92 -9.54
N VAL A 47 0.42 -10.91 -9.37
CA VAL A 47 1.88 -11.01 -9.60
C VAL A 47 2.58 -11.70 -8.43
N TYR A 48 2.21 -11.39 -7.19
CA TYR A 48 2.95 -11.80 -5.99
C TYR A 48 2.23 -12.83 -5.12
N ARG A 49 1.08 -13.33 -5.54
CA ARG A 49 0.27 -14.28 -4.76
C ARG A 49 1.07 -15.49 -4.30
N ASP A 50 1.82 -16.11 -5.21
CA ASP A 50 2.60 -17.31 -4.89
C ASP A 50 3.70 -17.02 -3.86
N VAL A 51 4.36 -15.87 -3.99
CA VAL A 51 5.39 -15.43 -3.03
C VAL A 51 4.78 -15.18 -1.66
N LEU A 52 3.61 -14.53 -1.61
CA LEU A 52 2.90 -14.27 -0.37
C LEU A 52 2.43 -15.56 0.31
N ASP A 53 1.90 -16.50 -0.45
CA ASP A 53 1.46 -17.79 0.08
C ASP A 53 2.62 -18.57 0.72
N GLU A 54 3.81 -18.47 0.16
CA GLU A 54 5.02 -19.10 0.71
C GLU A 54 5.57 -18.37 1.94
N ALA A 55 5.60 -17.04 1.90
CA ALA A 55 6.28 -16.21 2.90
C ALA A 55 5.44 -15.95 4.16
N LEU A 56 4.12 -16.03 4.07
CA LEU A 56 3.21 -15.71 5.18
C LEU A 56 2.98 -16.92 6.09
N SER A 57 3.13 -16.70 7.38
CA SER A 57 2.75 -17.66 8.43
C SER A 57 1.39 -17.36 9.04
N VAL A 58 0.85 -16.15 8.84
CA VAL A 58 -0.48 -15.78 9.33
C VAL A 58 -1.57 -16.23 8.36
N PRO A 59 -2.80 -16.49 8.86
CA PRO A 59 -3.94 -16.76 7.98
C PRO A 59 -4.18 -15.59 7.03
N HIS A 60 -4.35 -15.88 5.76
CA HIS A 60 -4.58 -14.85 4.76
C HIS A 60 -5.51 -15.33 3.66
N THR A 61 -6.24 -14.40 3.10
CA THR A 61 -7.14 -14.61 1.96
C THR A 61 -6.96 -13.47 0.96
N TYR A 62 -7.61 -13.61 -0.18
CA TYR A 62 -7.57 -12.61 -1.25
C TYR A 62 -8.99 -12.15 -1.55
N ALA A 63 -9.18 -10.86 -1.70
CA ALA A 63 -10.44 -10.31 -2.16
C ALA A 63 -10.78 -10.83 -3.57
N PRO A 64 -12.06 -10.83 -3.98
CA PRO A 64 -12.42 -11.20 -5.34
C PRO A 64 -11.62 -10.43 -6.38
N ALA A 65 -11.29 -11.08 -7.51
CA ALA A 65 -10.37 -10.55 -8.51
C ALA A 65 -10.77 -9.16 -9.06
N HIS A 66 -12.06 -8.85 -9.12
CA HIS A 66 -12.53 -7.53 -9.59
C HIS A 66 -12.15 -6.38 -8.64
N MET A 67 -11.75 -6.67 -7.41
CA MET A 67 -11.27 -5.69 -6.43
C MET A 67 -9.76 -5.44 -6.51
N ASN A 68 -9.05 -6.13 -7.40
CA ASN A 68 -7.60 -5.94 -7.59
C ASN A 68 -7.27 -4.71 -8.44
N ARG A 69 -8.27 -4.06 -9.01
CA ARG A 69 -8.09 -2.86 -9.82
C ARG A 69 -8.62 -1.62 -9.10
N GLN A 70 -8.03 -0.48 -9.43
CA GLN A 70 -8.45 0.80 -8.91
C GLN A 70 -9.91 1.09 -9.28
N ARG A 71 -10.66 1.67 -8.33
CA ARG A 71 -12.07 1.99 -8.49
C ARG A 71 -12.32 3.43 -8.04
N ALA A 72 -12.69 4.28 -8.98
CA ALA A 72 -12.92 5.71 -8.73
C ALA A 72 -13.99 5.93 -7.65
N ALA A 73 -15.05 5.12 -7.63
CA ALA A 73 -16.09 5.22 -6.62
C ALA A 73 -15.56 4.95 -5.21
N SER A 74 -14.62 4.03 -5.06
CA SER A 74 -13.98 3.74 -3.76
C SER A 74 -13.11 4.91 -3.31
N VAL A 75 -12.38 5.53 -4.20
CA VAL A 75 -11.59 6.75 -3.92
C VAL A 75 -12.52 7.88 -3.49
N GLY A 76 -13.64 8.08 -4.19
CA GLY A 76 -14.63 9.09 -3.87
C GLY A 76 -15.28 8.86 -2.50
N ALA A 77 -15.62 7.63 -2.16
CA ALA A 77 -16.19 7.27 -0.86
C ALA A 77 -15.23 7.59 0.30
N LEU A 78 -13.96 7.24 0.15
CA LEU A 78 -12.92 7.57 1.14
C LEU A 78 -12.71 9.09 1.21
N GLY A 79 -12.74 9.78 0.07
CA GLY A 79 -12.63 11.23 -0.01
C GLY A 79 -13.71 11.95 0.77
N ILE A 80 -14.97 11.46 0.70
CA ILE A 80 -16.08 12.00 1.48
C ILE A 80 -15.81 11.84 2.98
N GLU A 81 -15.33 10.69 3.42
CA GLU A 81 -14.98 10.46 4.83
C GLU A 81 -13.88 11.42 5.29
N TYR A 82 -12.84 11.61 4.49
CA TYR A 82 -11.76 12.55 4.79
C TYR A 82 -12.27 14.00 4.84
N PHE A 83 -13.16 14.38 3.94
CA PHE A 83 -13.78 15.70 3.95
C PHE A 83 -14.56 15.95 5.25
N LYS A 84 -15.36 14.97 5.71
CA LYS A 84 -16.08 15.04 6.98
C LYS A 84 -15.15 15.17 8.18
N GLN A 85 -13.94 14.60 8.10
CA GLN A 85 -12.92 14.68 9.15
C GLN A 85 -12.07 15.95 9.07
N GLY A 86 -12.31 16.83 8.10
CA GLY A 86 -11.49 18.02 7.88
C GLY A 86 -10.12 17.73 7.24
N ARG A 87 -9.89 16.54 6.72
CA ARG A 87 -8.67 16.15 6.03
C ARG A 87 -8.72 16.55 4.57
N THR A 88 -8.58 17.84 4.34
CA THR A 88 -8.67 18.44 3.00
C THR A 88 -7.46 19.32 2.73
N GLU A 89 -7.22 19.60 1.47
CA GLU A 89 -6.17 20.51 1.03
C GLU A 89 -6.64 21.30 -0.19
N THR A 90 -6.00 22.43 -0.44
CA THR A 90 -6.26 23.23 -1.64
C THR A 90 -5.57 22.61 -2.85
N ALA A 91 -5.99 23.00 -4.05
CA ALA A 91 -5.35 22.57 -5.28
C ALA A 91 -3.85 22.94 -5.33
N ALA A 92 -3.49 24.09 -4.73
CA ALA A 92 -2.10 24.53 -4.66
C ALA A 92 -1.25 23.66 -3.72
N GLN A 93 -1.85 23.06 -2.69
CA GLN A 93 -1.18 22.17 -1.74
C GLN A 93 -1.12 20.73 -2.20
N HIS A 94 -2.02 20.35 -3.11
CA HIS A 94 -2.12 18.96 -3.57
C HIS A 94 -0.94 18.59 -4.48
N ALA A 95 -0.35 17.44 -4.19
CA ALA A 95 0.69 16.83 -5.02
C ALA A 95 0.56 15.31 -4.93
N PRO A 96 0.99 14.57 -5.96
CA PRO A 96 1.10 13.12 -5.87
C PRO A 96 2.06 12.71 -4.76
N ASP A 97 1.77 11.61 -4.09
CA ASP A 97 2.66 11.01 -3.11
C ASP A 97 3.65 10.07 -3.81
N TYR A 98 4.85 10.57 -4.06
CA TYR A 98 5.90 9.80 -4.73
C TYR A 98 6.65 8.93 -3.74
N LEU A 99 6.14 7.74 -3.48
CA LEU A 99 6.72 6.76 -2.55
C LEU A 99 8.02 6.14 -3.05
N ARG A 100 8.28 6.22 -4.34
CA ARG A 100 9.48 5.70 -5.00
C ARG A 100 10.14 6.82 -5.80
N MET A 101 11.47 6.92 -5.69
CA MET A 101 12.24 7.88 -6.49
C MET A 101 12.12 7.56 -7.97
N SER A 102 12.12 8.59 -8.82
CA SER A 102 12.19 8.44 -10.25
C SER A 102 13.49 7.71 -10.66
N GLN A 103 13.52 7.15 -11.88
CA GLN A 103 14.72 6.51 -12.39
C GLN A 103 15.92 7.46 -12.38
N ALA A 104 15.72 8.72 -12.80
CA ALA A 104 16.77 9.73 -12.82
C ALA A 104 17.34 10.00 -11.42
N GLU A 105 16.47 10.13 -10.42
CA GLU A 105 16.89 10.33 -9.03
C GLU A 105 17.67 9.12 -8.49
N ARG A 106 17.21 7.92 -8.80
CA ARG A 106 17.90 6.68 -8.40
C ARG A 106 19.29 6.57 -9.01
N GLU A 107 19.43 6.89 -10.29
CA GLU A 107 20.72 6.87 -10.99
C GLU A 107 21.66 7.92 -10.42
N ARG A 108 21.15 9.11 -10.11
CA ARG A 108 21.92 10.18 -9.47
C ARG A 108 22.44 9.75 -8.10
N ALA A 109 21.58 9.16 -7.27
CA ALA A 109 21.96 8.67 -5.95
C ALA A 109 23.04 7.58 -6.03
N GLN A 110 22.95 6.70 -7.04
CA GLN A 110 23.99 5.68 -7.27
C GLN A 110 25.32 6.27 -7.69
N ARG A 111 25.34 7.32 -8.52
CA ARG A 111 26.56 8.02 -8.90
C ARG A 111 27.23 8.69 -7.70
N GLU A 112 26.45 9.37 -6.87
CA GLU A 112 26.96 10.03 -5.67
C GLU A 112 27.60 9.04 -4.68
N LYS A 113 27.08 7.81 -4.60
CA LYS A 113 27.64 6.75 -3.76
C LYS A 113 28.97 6.18 -4.28
N LYS A 114 29.26 6.33 -5.57
CA LYS A 114 30.50 5.86 -6.20
C LYS A 114 31.64 6.88 -6.15
N GLU A 115 31.33 8.11 -5.81
CA GLU A 115 32.29 9.19 -5.58
C GLU A 115 32.67 9.25 -4.10
#